data_6c12f5568e305a8bc9dfeace8ea89ec4
#
_entry.id   6c12f5568e305a8bc9dfeace8ea89ec4
#
_cell.length_a   1.000
_cell.length_b   1.000
_cell.length_c   1.000
_cell.angle_alpha   90.00
_cell.angle_beta   90.00
_cell.angle_gamma   90.00
#
_symmetry.space_group_name_H-M   'P 1'
#
loop_
_entity.id
_entity.type
_entity.pdbx_description
1 polymer ?
#
loop_
_entity_poly.entity_id
_entity_poly.type
_entity_poly.pdbx_seq_one_letter_code
_entity_poly.pdbx_strand_id
1 'polypeptide(L)' 'MKSVIVPAPGKIEIREVETPVINAYQALVKTEMVALCNATDSKLVAGHFPGVDTYPLALGHENAGIVVAVGEKVRNFKVG' A
#
# COMPACT_ATOMS: atom_id res chain seq x y z
N MET A 1 -8.87 6.47 6.23
CA MET A 1 -7.40 6.56 6.36
C MET A 1 -6.82 7.38 5.21
N LYS A 2 -5.66 7.96 5.42
CA LYS A 2 -4.98 8.74 4.38
C LYS A 2 -4.03 7.86 3.59
N SER A 3 -3.95 8.08 2.29
CA SER A 3 -3.05 7.35 1.41
C SER A 3 -2.39 8.30 0.41
N VAL A 4 -1.14 8.02 0.09
CA VAL A 4 -0.42 8.74 -0.98
C VAL A 4 -0.74 8.04 -2.29
N ILE A 5 -1.36 8.77 -3.19
CA ILE A 5 -1.87 8.24 -4.47
C ILE A 5 -1.17 8.94 -5.63
N VAL A 6 -0.85 8.17 -6.66
CA VAL A 6 -0.41 8.67 -7.97
C VAL A 6 -1.60 8.54 -8.92
N PRO A 7 -2.38 9.62 -9.12
CA PRO A 7 -3.58 9.55 -9.96
C PRO A 7 -3.25 9.41 -11.45
N ALA A 8 -2.09 9.92 -11.86
CA ALA A 8 -1.58 9.84 -13.22
C ALA A 8 -0.07 10.02 -13.17
N PRO A 9 0.69 9.63 -14.22
CA PRO A 9 2.13 9.86 -14.28
C PRO A 9 2.50 11.31 -14.02
N GLY A 10 3.47 11.53 -13.13
CA GLY A 10 3.98 12.85 -12.77
C GLY A 10 3.16 13.60 -11.72
N LYS A 11 2.12 12.99 -11.15
CA LYS A 11 1.27 13.62 -10.13
C LYS A 11 1.24 12.79 -8.86
N ILE A 12 1.23 13.47 -7.70
CA ILE A 12 1.11 12.84 -6.38
C ILE A 12 0.06 13.62 -5.60
N GLU A 13 -0.80 12.91 -4.87
CA GLU A 13 -1.76 13.54 -3.96
C GLU A 13 -2.00 12.66 -2.73
N ILE A 14 -2.48 13.29 -1.65
CA ILE A 14 -2.91 12.58 -0.45
C ILE A 14 -4.43 12.55 -0.48
N ARG A 15 -4.99 11.33 -0.38
CA ARG A 15 -6.43 11.10 -0.37
C ARG A 15 -6.88 10.42 0.90
N GLU A 16 -8.10 10.75 1.32
CA GLU A 16 -8.81 9.94 2.30
C GLU A 16 -9.41 8.73 1.60
N VAL A 17 -9.07 7.52 2.07
CA VAL A 17 -9.57 6.27 1.50
C VAL A 17 -10.18 5.40 2.59
N GLU A 18 -11.06 4.50 2.20
CA GLU A 18 -11.66 3.54 3.13
C GLU A 18 -10.62 2.51 3.57
N THR A 19 -10.74 2.04 4.81
CA THR A 19 -9.95 0.92 5.29
C THR A 19 -10.32 -0.34 4.50
N PRO A 20 -9.33 -1.08 3.97
CA PRO A 20 -9.62 -2.27 3.18
C PRO A 20 -10.37 -3.35 3.98
N VAL A 21 -11.24 -4.07 3.29
CA VAL A 21 -11.90 -5.26 3.84
C VAL A 21 -11.09 -6.49 3.43
N ILE A 22 -10.66 -7.27 4.42
CA ILE A 22 -9.86 -8.46 4.19
C ILE A 22 -10.76 -9.69 3.93
N ASN A 23 -10.21 -10.65 3.17
CA ASN A 23 -10.84 -11.97 3.00
C ASN A 23 -10.29 -12.99 4.01
N ALA A 24 -10.72 -14.25 3.89
CA ALA A 24 -10.36 -15.32 4.83
C ALA A 24 -8.84 -15.60 4.89
N TYR A 25 -8.09 -15.25 3.87
CA TYR A 25 -6.65 -15.54 3.76
C TYR A 25 -5.76 -14.32 3.96
N GLN A 26 -6.34 -13.17 4.25
CA GLN A 26 -5.60 -11.90 4.36
C GLN A 26 -5.48 -11.43 5.79
N ALA A 27 -4.49 -10.59 6.03
CA ALA A 27 -4.32 -9.87 7.29
C ALA A 27 -4.37 -8.36 7.03
N LEU A 28 -4.97 -7.63 7.94
CA LEU A 28 -4.96 -6.17 7.91
C LEU A 28 -3.86 -5.67 8.83
N VAL A 29 -2.95 -4.87 8.28
CA VAL A 29 -1.81 -4.32 9.01
C VAL A 29 -1.98 -2.81 9.16
N LYS A 30 -1.93 -2.33 10.40
CA LYS A 30 -1.83 -0.90 10.67
C LYS A 30 -0.39 -0.48 10.45
N THR A 31 -0.15 0.35 9.43
CA THR A 31 1.19 0.81 9.09
C THR A 31 1.71 1.75 10.15
N GLU A 32 2.87 1.43 10.72
CA GLU A 32 3.56 2.27 11.70
C GLU A 32 4.68 3.07 11.04
N MET A 33 5.33 2.52 10.03
CA MET A 33 6.45 3.15 9.34
C MET A 33 6.53 2.71 7.89
N VAL A 34 6.82 3.64 7.00
CA VAL A 34 7.01 3.40 5.57
C VAL A 34 8.36 3.95 5.15
N ALA A 35 9.18 3.14 4.48
CA ALA A 35 10.42 3.59 3.87
C ALA A 35 10.18 4.00 2.42
N LEU A 36 10.80 5.09 1.99
CA LEU A 36 10.78 5.52 0.61
C LEU A 36 11.84 4.75 -0.19
N CYS A 37 11.42 4.04 -1.22
CA CYS A 37 12.32 3.45 -2.19
C CYS A 37 12.49 4.42 -3.36
N ASN A 38 13.55 5.22 -3.33
CA ASN A 38 13.75 6.30 -4.29
C ASN A 38 13.74 5.82 -5.75
N ALA A 39 14.39 4.69 -6.05
CA ALA A 39 14.46 4.15 -7.40
C ALA A 39 13.08 3.70 -7.91
N THR A 40 12.37 2.88 -7.16
CA THR A 40 11.07 2.33 -7.56
C THR A 40 9.97 3.39 -7.51
N ASP A 41 9.88 4.15 -6.41
CA ASP A 41 8.81 5.13 -6.24
C ASP A 41 8.94 6.28 -7.25
N SER A 42 10.16 6.73 -7.55
CA SER A 42 10.38 7.74 -8.58
C SER A 42 9.94 7.26 -9.97
N LYS A 43 10.21 6.01 -10.32
CA LYS A 43 9.76 5.43 -11.59
C LYS A 43 8.25 5.27 -11.66
N LEU A 44 7.62 4.87 -10.57
CA LEU A 44 6.16 4.75 -10.49
C LEU A 44 5.48 6.11 -10.69
N VAL A 45 5.96 7.15 -10.01
CA VAL A 45 5.42 8.51 -10.15
C VAL A 45 5.62 9.03 -11.58
N ALA A 46 6.78 8.81 -12.17
CA ALA A 46 7.10 9.27 -13.51
C ALA A 46 6.43 8.47 -14.62
N GLY A 47 5.85 7.31 -14.31
CA GLY A 47 5.24 6.44 -15.30
C GLY A 47 6.22 5.58 -16.08
N HIS A 48 7.44 5.39 -15.55
CA HIS A 48 8.52 4.66 -16.23
C HIS A 48 8.79 3.26 -15.64
N PHE A 49 7.96 2.79 -14.71
CA PHE A 49 8.14 1.46 -14.14
C PHE A 49 7.60 0.39 -15.11
N PRO A 50 8.44 -0.58 -15.54
CA PRO A 50 8.00 -1.61 -16.47
C PRO A 50 6.82 -2.43 -15.95
N GLY A 51 5.81 -2.63 -16.77
CA GLY A 51 4.62 -3.41 -16.43
C GLY A 51 3.58 -2.67 -15.59
N VAL A 52 3.84 -1.43 -15.20
CA VAL A 52 2.88 -0.61 -14.46
C VAL A 52 2.36 0.49 -15.37
N ASP A 53 1.12 0.33 -15.82
CA ASP A 53 0.43 1.27 -16.72
C ASP A 53 -0.97 1.64 -16.24
N THR A 54 -1.39 1.11 -15.09
CA THR A 54 -2.72 1.35 -14.52
C THR A 54 -2.65 2.36 -13.39
N TYR A 55 -3.35 3.46 -13.54
CA TYR A 55 -3.48 4.51 -12.55
C TYR A 55 -4.95 4.68 -12.14
N PRO A 56 -5.26 5.14 -10.93
CA PRO A 56 -4.33 5.59 -9.89
C PRO A 56 -3.56 4.47 -9.19
N LEU A 57 -2.39 4.79 -8.65
CA LEU A 57 -1.57 3.88 -7.85
C LEU A 57 -1.47 4.38 -6.42
N ALA A 58 -1.38 3.45 -5.47
CA ALA A 58 -0.96 3.74 -4.10
C ALA A 58 0.54 3.49 -3.96
N LEU A 59 1.27 4.42 -3.36
CA LEU A 59 2.70 4.28 -3.08
C LEU A 59 2.95 3.63 -1.73
N GLY A 60 4.20 3.19 -1.52
CA GLY A 60 4.66 2.62 -0.26
C GLY A 60 4.67 1.11 -0.27
N HIS A 61 5.77 0.51 -0.71
CA HIS A 61 5.94 -0.95 -0.74
C HIS A 61 6.92 -1.46 0.33
N GLU A 62 7.63 -0.57 1.02
CA GLU A 62 8.52 -0.91 2.12
C GLU A 62 7.94 -0.36 3.42
N ASN A 63 7.24 -1.19 4.16
CA ASN A 63 6.56 -0.76 5.37
C ASN A 63 6.66 -1.79 6.49
N ALA A 64 6.47 -1.32 7.72
CA ALA A 64 6.36 -2.12 8.91
C ALA A 64 5.12 -1.69 9.69
N GLY A 65 4.44 -2.63 10.31
CA GLY A 65 3.23 -2.32 11.04
C GLY A 65 2.80 -3.42 11.99
N ILE A 66 1.64 -3.24 12.55
CA ILE A 66 1.04 -4.17 13.52
C ILE A 66 -0.19 -4.80 12.88
N VAL A 67 -0.29 -6.12 12.96
CA VAL A 67 -1.47 -6.84 12.49
C VAL A 67 -2.64 -6.51 13.42
N VAL A 68 -3.70 -5.92 12.88
CA VAL A 68 -4.89 -5.52 13.64
C VAL A 68 -6.10 -6.41 13.38
N ALA A 69 -6.08 -7.18 12.28
CA ALA A 69 -7.12 -8.15 11.98
C ALA A 69 -6.56 -9.25 11.08
N VAL A 70 -7.07 -10.46 11.20
CA VAL A 70 -6.70 -11.59 10.36
C VAL A 70 -7.95 -12.29 9.86
N GLY A 71 -7.89 -12.83 8.63
CA GLY A 71 -8.94 -13.67 8.10
C GLY A 71 -8.97 -15.03 8.79
N GLU A 72 -10.09 -15.72 8.74
CA GLU A 72 -10.32 -16.96 9.48
C GLU A 72 -9.38 -18.11 9.09
N LYS A 73 -8.79 -18.05 7.90
CA LYS A 73 -7.88 -19.09 7.38
C LYS A 73 -6.41 -18.70 7.46
N VAL A 74 -6.08 -17.59 8.09
CA VAL A 74 -4.69 -17.16 8.30
C VAL A 74 -4.07 -17.98 9.44
N ARG A 75 -2.92 -18.61 9.18
CA ARG A 75 -2.23 -19.50 10.13
C ARG A 75 -0.94 -18.91 10.70
N ASN A 76 -0.22 -18.14 9.89
CA ASN A 76 1.14 -17.69 10.20
C ASN A 76 1.20 -16.36 10.93
N PHE A 77 0.08 -15.66 11.05
CA PHE A 77 -0.01 -14.35 11.68
C PHE A 77 -1.16 -14.32 12.67
N LYS A 78 -1.02 -13.49 13.67
CA LYS A 78 -2.07 -13.19 14.65
C LYS A 78 -2.05 -11.71 14.98
N VAL A 79 -3.14 -11.21 15.57
CA VAL A 79 -3.25 -9.82 16.01
C VAL A 79 -2.18 -9.52 17.06
N GLY A 80 -1.45 -8.42 16.83
CA GLY A 80 -0.40 -7.97 17.74
C GLY A 80 1.02 -8.09 17.22
#